data_6834f066cacb4276943648bde835e508
#
_entry.id   6834f066cacb4276943648bde835e508
#
_cell.length_a   1.000
_cell.length_b   1.000
_cell.length_c   1.000
_cell.angle_alpha   90.00
_cell.angle_beta   90.00
_cell.angle_gamma   90.00
#
_symmetry.space_group_name_H-M   'P 1'
#
loop_
_entity.id
_entity.type
_entity.pdbx_description
1 polymer ?
#
loop_
_entity_poly.entity_id
_entity_poly.type
_entity_poly.pdbx_seq_one_letter_code
_entity_poly.pdbx_strand_id
1 'polypeptide(L)'
;MSWRITPSLVLLTLLALAQTPPREDTVRVRFITAKGSEVVIQLAQNPTAQGFLALLPLTLEFRDFNRMEKIAYLPRRLPTQGSPSHTPKNGDLIYFVPWGNIGFFYNVARRDPSFDDRLILIGQVERGFENLSDLEVAPVRVERVR
;
A
#
# COMPACT_ATOMS: atom_id res chain seq x y z
N MET A 1 61.84 24.57 44.37
CA MET A 1 60.71 23.62 44.47
C MET A 1 59.76 23.93 43.33
N SER A 2 59.82 23.23 42.25
CA SER A 2 58.92 23.40 41.12
C SER A 2 57.77 22.38 41.21
N TRP A 3 56.56 22.88 41.45
CA TRP A 3 55.38 22.02 41.42
C TRP A 3 54.91 21.91 39.99
N ARG A 4 55.00 20.72 39.45
CA ARG A 4 54.41 20.42 38.14
C ARG A 4 52.97 20.02 38.34
N ILE A 5 52.06 20.93 37.90
CA ILE A 5 50.63 20.61 37.80
C ILE A 5 50.43 19.92 36.46
N THR A 6 50.10 18.65 36.51
CA THR A 6 49.66 17.90 35.30
C THR A 6 48.16 18.16 35.09
N PRO A 7 47.72 18.64 33.93
CA PRO A 7 46.31 18.73 33.66
C PRO A 7 45.76 17.35 33.38
N SER A 8 44.87 16.87 34.22
CA SER A 8 44.03 15.70 33.94
C SER A 8 43.10 15.98 32.75
N LEU A 9 43.34 15.33 31.65
CA LEU A 9 42.47 15.35 30.49
C LEU A 9 41.22 14.53 30.83
N VAL A 10 40.11 15.19 31.16
CA VAL A 10 38.80 14.54 31.32
C VAL A 10 38.25 14.31 29.90
N LEU A 11 38.35 13.07 29.42
CA LEU A 11 37.78 12.64 28.16
C LEU A 11 36.26 12.48 28.34
N LEU A 12 35.47 13.51 27.95
CA LEU A 12 34.00 13.44 27.92
C LEU A 12 33.61 12.61 26.72
N THR A 13 33.35 11.32 26.90
CA THR A 13 32.73 10.48 25.87
C THR A 13 31.27 10.87 25.74
N LEU A 14 30.93 11.62 24.68
CA LEU A 14 29.56 11.85 24.28
C LEU A 14 28.99 10.53 23.75
N LEU A 15 28.16 9.88 24.57
CA LEU A 15 27.34 8.75 24.11
C LEU A 15 26.26 9.32 23.19
N ALA A 16 26.48 9.25 21.87
CA ALA A 16 25.43 9.55 20.90
C ALA A 16 24.35 8.46 21.03
N LEU A 17 23.23 8.79 21.67
CA LEU A 17 22.03 7.99 21.63
C LEU A 17 21.57 7.96 20.19
N ALA A 18 21.80 6.82 19.51
CA ALA A 18 21.24 6.56 18.20
C ALA A 18 19.71 6.53 18.36
N GLN A 19 19.05 7.62 17.98
CA GLN A 19 17.60 7.67 17.88
C GLN A 19 17.20 6.76 16.73
N THR A 20 16.55 5.64 17.03
CA THR A 20 15.84 4.85 16.04
C THR A 20 14.81 5.75 15.36
N PRO A 21 14.83 5.89 14.03
CA PRO A 21 13.78 6.67 13.36
C PRO A 21 12.42 6.11 13.74
N PRO A 22 11.38 6.97 13.92
CA PRO A 22 10.04 6.49 14.22
C PRO A 22 9.65 5.48 13.16
N ARG A 23 9.23 4.28 13.59
CA ARG A 23 8.62 3.30 12.72
C ARG A 23 7.38 3.95 12.16
N GLU A 24 7.38 4.27 10.87
CA GLU A 24 6.15 4.64 10.19
C GLU A 24 5.19 3.47 10.34
N ASP A 25 4.12 3.69 11.08
CA ASP A 25 3.09 2.68 11.28
C ASP A 25 2.48 2.36 9.92
N THR A 26 2.88 1.23 9.34
CA THR A 26 2.37 0.78 8.05
C THR A 26 0.88 0.49 8.19
N VAL A 27 0.06 1.26 7.48
CA VAL A 27 -1.38 1.05 7.44
C VAL A 27 -1.68 -0.19 6.60
N ARG A 28 -2.48 -1.09 7.14
CA ARG A 28 -2.94 -2.30 6.45
C ARG A 28 -4.43 -2.23 6.20
N VAL A 29 -4.84 -2.75 5.06
CA VAL A 29 -6.23 -2.89 4.66
C VAL A 29 -6.48 -4.36 4.32
N ARG A 30 -7.59 -4.91 4.80
CA ARG A 30 -7.99 -6.27 4.51
C ARG A 30 -9.23 -6.32 3.66
N PHE A 31 -9.24 -7.26 2.74
CA PHE A 31 -10.34 -7.62 1.86
C PHE A 31 -10.82 -9.01 2.30
N ILE A 32 -12.03 -9.08 2.82
CA ILE A 32 -12.61 -10.31 3.38
C ILE A 32 -13.60 -10.86 2.38
N THR A 33 -13.32 -12.06 1.85
CA THR A 33 -14.18 -12.72 0.88
C THR A 33 -15.37 -13.41 1.57
N ALA A 34 -16.40 -13.71 0.79
CA ALA A 34 -17.56 -14.47 1.29
C ALA A 34 -17.20 -15.89 1.78
N LYS A 35 -16.05 -16.43 1.32
CA LYS A 35 -15.52 -17.71 1.79
C LYS A 35 -14.77 -17.62 3.13
N GLY A 36 -14.57 -16.39 3.64
CA GLY A 36 -13.80 -16.14 4.86
C GLY A 36 -12.29 -16.06 4.65
N SER A 37 -11.81 -16.17 3.40
CA SER A 37 -10.41 -15.89 3.07
C SER A 37 -10.12 -14.39 3.06
N GLU A 38 -8.86 -14.02 3.24
CA GLU A 38 -8.45 -12.62 3.26
C GLU A 38 -7.34 -12.32 2.26
N VAL A 39 -7.38 -11.10 1.71
CA VAL A 39 -6.25 -10.46 1.05
C VAL A 39 -5.90 -9.23 1.86
N VAL A 40 -4.64 -9.10 2.29
CA VAL A 40 -4.17 -7.96 3.08
C VAL A 40 -3.11 -7.21 2.29
N ILE A 41 -3.30 -5.90 2.19
CA ILE A 41 -2.34 -5.01 1.56
C ILE A 41 -1.66 -4.10 2.59
N GLN A 42 -0.42 -3.72 2.29
CA GLN A 42 0.19 -2.53 2.86
C GLN A 42 -0.20 -1.34 2.01
N LEU A 43 -0.78 -0.33 2.66
CA LEU A 43 -1.22 0.89 1.96
C LEU A 43 -0.01 1.71 1.51
N ALA A 44 -0.05 2.21 0.28
CA ALA A 44 0.95 3.14 -0.22
C ALA A 44 0.83 4.51 0.44
N GLN A 45 1.93 5.26 0.43
CA GLN A 45 1.99 6.61 1.01
C GLN A 45 1.86 7.66 -0.11
N ASN A 46 0.62 7.88 -0.55
CA ASN A 46 0.30 8.93 -1.51
C ASN A 46 -1.15 9.42 -1.30
N PRO A 47 -1.53 10.58 -1.85
CA PRO A 47 -2.87 11.14 -1.67
C PRO A 47 -4.01 10.24 -2.17
N THR A 48 -3.80 9.49 -3.23
CA THR A 48 -4.81 8.58 -3.79
C THR A 48 -5.10 7.42 -2.83
N ALA A 49 -4.05 6.81 -2.27
CA ALA A 49 -4.17 5.76 -1.26
C ALA A 49 -4.86 6.28 0.02
N GLN A 50 -4.57 7.50 0.45
CA GLN A 50 -5.26 8.14 1.57
C GLN A 50 -6.74 8.38 1.26
N GLY A 51 -7.07 8.77 0.03
CA GLY A 51 -8.44 8.91 -0.44
C GLY A 51 -9.21 7.57 -0.41
N PHE A 52 -8.54 6.49 -0.78
CA PHE A 52 -9.09 5.14 -0.67
C PHE A 52 -9.35 4.76 0.80
N LEU A 53 -8.37 4.98 1.67
CA LEU A 53 -8.51 4.72 3.11
C LEU A 53 -9.70 5.46 3.73
N ALA A 54 -9.94 6.69 3.31
CA ALA A 54 -11.06 7.51 3.81
C ALA A 54 -12.45 6.97 3.43
N LEU A 55 -12.55 6.10 2.42
CA LEU A 55 -13.82 5.46 2.04
C LEU A 55 -14.19 4.27 2.93
N LEU A 56 -13.24 3.72 3.68
CA LEU A 56 -13.43 2.47 4.43
C LEU A 56 -14.31 2.68 5.68
N PRO A 57 -15.13 1.72 6.07
CA PRO A 57 -15.32 0.41 5.44
C PRO A 57 -16.16 0.48 4.16
N LEU A 58 -15.91 -0.45 3.24
CA LEU A 58 -16.65 -0.60 1.99
C LEU A 58 -17.09 -2.05 1.78
N THR A 59 -18.09 -2.22 0.93
CA THR A 59 -18.40 -3.50 0.30
C THR A 59 -18.25 -3.32 -1.21
N LEU A 60 -17.41 -4.13 -1.83
CA LEU A 60 -17.07 -4.04 -3.26
C LEU A 60 -17.39 -5.34 -3.98
N GLU A 61 -17.75 -5.21 -5.24
CA GLU A 61 -17.92 -6.33 -6.16
C GLU A 61 -16.76 -6.36 -7.14
N PHE A 62 -16.00 -7.47 -7.11
CA PHE A 62 -14.86 -7.70 -8.00
C PHE A 62 -15.26 -8.59 -9.18
N ARG A 63 -14.59 -8.36 -10.30
CA ARG A 63 -14.67 -9.21 -11.49
C ARG A 63 -13.30 -9.29 -12.15
N ASP A 64 -13.08 -10.37 -12.89
CA ASP A 64 -11.88 -10.51 -13.69
C ASP A 64 -11.88 -9.55 -14.87
N PHE A 65 -10.72 -9.01 -15.17
CA PHE A 65 -10.48 -8.19 -16.35
C PHE A 65 -9.29 -8.75 -17.15
N ASN A 66 -9.55 -9.21 -18.36
CA ASN A 66 -8.55 -9.70 -19.31
C ASN A 66 -7.63 -10.83 -18.80
N ARG A 67 -8.04 -11.58 -17.77
CA ARG A 67 -7.17 -12.57 -17.10
C ARG A 67 -5.85 -11.93 -16.63
N MET A 68 -5.93 -10.71 -16.18
CA MET A 68 -4.82 -9.85 -15.79
C MET A 68 -5.02 -9.23 -14.42
N GLU A 69 -6.23 -8.75 -14.15
CA GLU A 69 -6.59 -8.04 -12.92
C GLU A 69 -7.92 -8.52 -12.33
N LYS A 70 -8.07 -8.34 -11.02
CA LYS A 70 -9.37 -8.35 -10.34
C LYS A 70 -9.77 -6.90 -10.06
N ILE A 71 -10.80 -6.40 -10.75
CA ILE A 71 -11.22 -4.99 -10.69
C ILE A 71 -12.51 -4.80 -9.92
N ALA A 72 -12.64 -3.65 -9.24
CA ALA A 72 -13.87 -3.19 -8.61
C ALA A 72 -14.03 -1.68 -8.77
N TYR A 73 -15.27 -1.23 -8.93
CA TYR A 73 -15.59 0.19 -9.00
C TYR A 73 -15.84 0.75 -7.61
N LEU A 74 -15.32 1.94 -7.37
CA LEU A 74 -15.50 2.67 -6.13
C LEU A 74 -16.76 3.54 -6.18
N PRO A 75 -17.36 3.88 -5.01
CA PRO A 75 -18.56 4.74 -4.97
C PRO A 75 -18.30 6.17 -5.44
N ARG A 76 -17.05 6.60 -5.46
CA ARG A 76 -16.63 7.90 -5.99
C ARG A 76 -15.18 7.86 -6.47
N ARG A 77 -14.80 8.85 -7.26
CA ARG A 77 -13.42 9.00 -7.73
C ARG A 77 -12.50 9.39 -6.58
N LEU A 78 -11.26 8.91 -6.66
CA LEU A 78 -10.22 9.25 -5.70
C LEU A 78 -9.45 10.51 -6.15
N PRO A 79 -8.89 11.28 -5.19
CA PRO A 79 -7.97 12.37 -5.53
C PRO A 79 -6.71 11.79 -6.17
N THR A 80 -6.21 12.46 -7.20
CA THR A 80 -5.02 12.00 -7.95
C THR A 80 -3.86 12.99 -7.91
N GLN A 81 -4.13 14.25 -7.57
CA GLN A 81 -3.11 15.29 -7.50
C GLN A 81 -2.06 14.94 -6.43
N GLY A 82 -0.80 14.99 -6.81
CA GLY A 82 0.33 14.69 -5.93
C GLY A 82 0.68 13.21 -5.82
N SER A 83 -0.08 12.32 -6.47
CA SER A 83 0.24 10.89 -6.54
C SER A 83 1.04 10.59 -7.80
N PRO A 84 2.19 9.90 -7.71
CA PRO A 84 2.97 9.53 -8.88
C PRO A 84 2.29 8.40 -9.65
N SER A 85 2.54 8.34 -10.96
CA SER A 85 2.21 7.15 -11.75
C SER A 85 3.08 5.97 -11.33
N HIS A 86 2.58 4.76 -11.58
CA HIS A 86 3.21 3.53 -11.10
C HIS A 86 3.23 2.45 -12.19
N THR A 87 4.38 1.83 -12.40
CA THR A 87 4.49 0.62 -13.23
C THR A 87 4.09 -0.58 -12.39
N PRO A 88 2.99 -1.28 -12.74
CA PRO A 88 2.43 -2.32 -11.90
C PRO A 88 3.28 -3.59 -11.87
N LYS A 89 3.18 -4.31 -10.77
CA LYS A 89 3.70 -5.66 -10.55
C LYS A 89 2.59 -6.57 -10.04
N ASN A 90 2.75 -7.88 -10.19
CA ASN A 90 1.82 -8.84 -9.59
C ASN A 90 1.75 -8.63 -8.07
N GLY A 91 0.54 -8.56 -7.54
CA GLY A 91 0.29 -8.24 -6.14
C GLY A 91 0.03 -6.76 -5.85
N ASP A 92 0.20 -5.88 -6.82
CA ASP A 92 -0.15 -4.47 -6.65
C ASP A 92 -1.67 -4.27 -6.74
N LEU A 93 -2.20 -3.46 -5.84
CA LEU A 93 -3.51 -2.85 -5.97
C LEU A 93 -3.31 -1.45 -6.53
N ILE A 94 -3.87 -1.20 -7.71
CA ILE A 94 -3.74 0.08 -8.42
C ILE A 94 -5.08 0.77 -8.56
N TYR A 95 -5.04 2.07 -8.80
CA TYR A 95 -6.16 2.89 -9.23
C TYR A 95 -5.96 3.28 -10.69
N PHE A 96 -6.92 2.91 -11.55
CA PHE A 96 -6.90 3.32 -12.95
C PHE A 96 -7.69 4.62 -13.10
N VAL A 97 -6.97 5.71 -13.32
CA VAL A 97 -7.53 7.06 -13.31
C VAL A 97 -8.67 7.25 -14.32
N PRO A 98 -8.56 6.79 -15.58
CA PRO A 98 -9.61 7.00 -16.58
C PRO A 98 -10.97 6.41 -16.20
N TRP A 99 -10.99 5.24 -15.55
CA TRP A 99 -12.23 4.55 -15.19
C TRP A 99 -12.65 4.75 -13.74
N GLY A 100 -11.75 5.22 -12.87
CA GLY A 100 -12.04 5.41 -11.45
C GLY A 100 -12.26 4.09 -10.70
N ASN A 101 -11.63 3.01 -11.13
CA ASN A 101 -11.69 1.72 -10.48
C ASN A 101 -10.35 1.34 -9.85
N ILE A 102 -10.40 0.34 -8.99
CA ILE A 102 -9.20 -0.31 -8.44
C ILE A 102 -9.04 -1.71 -9.03
N GLY A 103 -7.81 -2.20 -9.09
CA GLY A 103 -7.53 -3.53 -9.61
C GLY A 103 -6.33 -4.17 -8.96
N PHE A 104 -6.46 -5.43 -8.60
CA PHE A 104 -5.34 -6.28 -8.19
C PHE A 104 -4.72 -6.94 -9.42
N PHE A 105 -3.47 -6.62 -9.72
CA PHE A 105 -2.73 -7.31 -10.77
C PHE A 105 -2.27 -8.69 -10.29
N TYR A 106 -2.57 -9.71 -11.09
CA TYR A 106 -2.08 -11.07 -10.85
C TYR A 106 -1.37 -11.67 -12.07
N ASN A 107 -1.49 -11.03 -13.23
CA ASN A 107 -0.81 -11.43 -14.47
C ASN A 107 -0.39 -10.19 -15.26
N VAL A 108 0.55 -9.44 -14.69
CA VAL A 108 0.99 -8.14 -15.19
C VAL A 108 1.64 -8.22 -16.59
N ALA A 109 2.14 -9.40 -17.00
CA ALA A 109 2.72 -9.61 -18.32
C ALA A 109 1.71 -9.39 -19.45
N ARG A 110 0.41 -9.47 -19.16
CA ARG A 110 -0.66 -9.23 -20.15
C ARG A 110 -1.04 -7.75 -20.28
N ARG A 111 -0.49 -6.88 -19.45
CA ARG A 111 -0.82 -5.45 -19.50
C ARG A 111 -0.31 -4.78 -20.77
N ASP A 112 -0.97 -3.71 -21.15
CA ASP A 112 -0.44 -2.75 -22.13
C ASP A 112 0.34 -1.65 -21.38
N PRO A 113 1.68 -1.57 -21.55
CA PRO A 113 2.50 -0.58 -20.85
C PRO A 113 2.15 0.87 -21.17
N SER A 114 1.46 1.14 -22.29
CA SER A 114 1.04 2.49 -22.67
C SER A 114 0.05 3.12 -21.68
N PHE A 115 -0.54 2.33 -20.79
CA PHE A 115 -1.44 2.81 -19.73
C PHE A 115 -0.75 3.04 -18.38
N ASP A 116 0.52 2.68 -18.25
CA ASP A 116 1.21 2.75 -16.94
C ASP A 116 1.23 4.17 -16.35
N ASP A 117 1.26 5.20 -17.19
CA ASP A 117 1.21 6.61 -16.76
C ASP A 117 -0.13 7.03 -16.11
N ARG A 118 -1.17 6.20 -16.21
CA ARG A 118 -2.51 6.41 -15.66
C ARG A 118 -2.83 5.51 -14.47
N LEU A 119 -1.84 4.76 -14.01
CA LEU A 119 -1.95 3.85 -12.87
C LEU A 119 -1.30 4.49 -11.65
N ILE A 120 -2.00 4.46 -10.52
CA ILE A 120 -1.50 4.93 -9.24
C ILE A 120 -1.53 3.78 -8.25
N LEU A 121 -0.44 3.58 -7.51
CA LEU A 121 -0.37 2.52 -6.50
C LEU A 121 -1.25 2.88 -5.29
N ILE A 122 -2.18 1.99 -4.95
CA ILE A 122 -2.96 2.06 -3.70
C ILE A 122 -2.26 1.28 -2.59
N GLY A 123 -1.69 0.13 -2.92
CA GLY A 123 -0.97 -0.70 -1.97
C GLY A 123 -0.47 -1.98 -2.61
N GLN A 124 0.20 -2.79 -1.81
CA GLN A 124 0.79 -4.05 -2.26
C GLN A 124 0.33 -5.18 -1.36
N VAL A 125 0.00 -6.32 -1.96
CA VAL A 125 -0.38 -7.51 -1.21
C VAL A 125 0.77 -7.95 -0.31
N GLU A 126 0.50 -8.02 0.98
CA GLU A 126 1.41 -8.55 2.00
C GLU A 126 1.17 -10.03 2.23
N ARG A 127 -0.12 -10.45 2.20
CA ARG A 127 -0.53 -11.85 2.31
C ARG A 127 -1.88 -12.09 1.64
N GLY A 128 -2.13 -13.34 1.26
CA GLY A 128 -3.39 -13.74 0.65
C GLY A 128 -3.43 -13.56 -0.86
N PHE A 129 -2.30 -13.44 -1.54
CA PHE A 129 -2.25 -13.36 -3.00
C PHE A 129 -2.98 -14.54 -3.66
N GLU A 130 -2.85 -15.73 -3.09
CA GLU A 130 -3.52 -16.96 -3.54
C GLU A 130 -5.05 -16.88 -3.45
N ASN A 131 -5.59 -15.94 -2.68
CA ASN A 131 -7.03 -15.74 -2.48
C ASN A 131 -7.65 -14.74 -3.46
N LEU A 132 -6.88 -14.17 -4.38
CA LEU A 132 -7.41 -13.15 -5.32
C LEU A 132 -8.58 -13.68 -6.16
N SER A 133 -8.60 -14.96 -6.52
CA SER A 133 -9.72 -15.57 -7.25
C SER A 133 -11.02 -15.61 -6.43
N ASP A 134 -10.93 -15.63 -5.11
CA ASP A 134 -12.11 -15.66 -4.23
C ASP A 134 -12.84 -14.31 -4.18
N LEU A 135 -12.19 -13.23 -4.61
CA LEU A 135 -12.81 -11.89 -4.65
C LEU A 135 -14.02 -11.81 -5.58
N GLU A 136 -14.08 -12.68 -6.61
CA GLU A 136 -15.15 -12.65 -7.63
C GLU A 136 -16.45 -13.35 -7.18
N VAL A 137 -16.39 -14.16 -6.13
CA VAL A 137 -17.49 -15.09 -5.78
C VAL A 137 -18.73 -14.36 -5.26
N ALA A 138 -18.53 -13.30 -4.49
CA ALA A 138 -19.58 -12.51 -3.85
C ALA A 138 -19.01 -11.16 -3.40
N PRO A 139 -19.85 -10.22 -2.93
CA PRO A 139 -19.38 -8.97 -2.39
C PRO A 139 -18.30 -9.15 -1.32
N VAL A 140 -17.29 -8.29 -1.37
CA VAL A 140 -16.10 -8.32 -0.53
C VAL A 140 -16.15 -7.15 0.45
N ARG A 141 -15.99 -7.43 1.73
CA ARG A 141 -15.86 -6.40 2.75
C ARG A 141 -14.42 -5.91 2.81
N VAL A 142 -14.26 -4.59 2.76
CA VAL A 142 -12.95 -3.94 2.80
C VAL A 142 -12.88 -3.04 4.02
N GLU A 143 -11.86 -3.24 4.85
CA GLU A 143 -11.71 -2.46 6.08
C GLU A 143 -10.24 -2.31 6.49
N ARG A 144 -9.96 -1.26 7.24
CA ARG A 144 -8.65 -1.06 7.86
C ARG A 144 -8.41 -2.13 8.93
N VAL A 145 -7.19 -2.66 8.94
CA VAL A 145 -6.73 -3.54 10.03
C VAL A 145 -6.40 -2.64 11.25
N ARG A 146 -6.91 -3.02 12.41
CA ARG A 146 -6.65 -2.33 13.68
C ARG A 146 -5.39 -2.84 14.34
#